data_fa17c16da6151d247c399457639181ae
#
_entry.id   fa17c16da6151d247c399457639181ae
#
_cell.length_a   1.000
_cell.length_b   1.000
_cell.length_c   1.000
_cell.angle_alpha   90.00
_cell.angle_beta   90.00
_cell.angle_gamma   90.00
#
_symmetry.space_group_name_H-M   'P 1'
#
loop_
_entity.id
_entity.type
_entity.pdbx_description
1 polymer ?
#
loop_
_entity_poly.entity_id
_entity_poly.type
_entity_poly.pdbx_seq_one_letter_code
_entity_poly.pdbx_strand_id
1 'polypeptide(L)'
;MIEATALAIDYGRGGRTVRAVDEIDFQLEGGRSVALIGPSGCGKTSILFALAGLIPLSEGTIAIGGSHVTAPRREVALILQNAGLLPWKTVWQNANLSLLLSGEYPHRNAGAILEDLGLGEVKSRFPAELSEGMKRRVGIARALSTAPSVMLMDEPLASLDTLTRERIQDLFLTLWKEHRFSLILVTHDIEEAAFLGQEILVLTERPAQIKATVSNPEVGPLDFRECEAFQTTVNALREALER
;
A
#
# COMPACT_ATOMS: atom_id res chain seq x y z
N MET A 1 -11.87 1.87 10.58
CA MET A 1 -12.67 1.21 9.53
C MET A 1 -12.58 2.05 8.27
N ILE A 2 -12.39 1.42 7.12
CA ILE A 2 -12.41 2.03 5.79
C ILE A 2 -13.60 1.43 5.05
N GLU A 3 -14.38 2.27 4.40
CA GLU A 3 -15.57 1.88 3.64
C GLU A 3 -15.51 2.52 2.26
N ALA A 4 -15.66 1.73 1.22
CA ALA A 4 -15.88 2.18 -0.14
C ALA A 4 -17.26 1.69 -0.59
N THR A 5 -18.09 2.58 -1.09
CA THR A 5 -19.45 2.27 -1.52
C THR A 5 -19.69 2.80 -2.91
N ALA A 6 -20.06 1.90 -3.84
CA ALA A 6 -20.30 2.18 -5.26
C ALA A 6 -19.20 3.04 -5.90
N LEU A 7 -17.93 2.75 -5.54
CA LEU A 7 -16.78 3.53 -5.97
C LEU A 7 -16.60 3.45 -7.48
N ALA A 8 -16.66 4.59 -8.16
CA ALA A 8 -16.40 4.69 -9.58
C ALA A 8 -15.45 5.85 -9.89
N ILE A 9 -14.57 5.63 -10.87
CA ILE A 9 -13.54 6.60 -11.28
C ILE A 9 -13.51 6.70 -12.80
N ASP A 10 -13.70 7.91 -13.28
CA ASP A 10 -13.64 8.25 -14.69
C ASP A 10 -12.45 9.18 -14.97
N TYR A 11 -11.77 8.93 -16.07
CA TYR A 11 -10.78 9.84 -16.63
C TYR A 11 -11.29 10.43 -17.93
N GLY A 12 -11.25 11.75 -18.05
CA GLY A 12 -11.74 12.46 -19.25
C GLY A 12 -10.76 13.51 -19.75
N ARG A 13 -10.59 13.57 -21.07
CA ARG A 13 -9.90 14.66 -21.76
C ARG A 13 -10.56 14.89 -23.11
N GLY A 14 -10.89 16.16 -23.42
CA GLY A 14 -11.37 16.52 -24.77
C GLY A 14 -12.69 15.86 -25.18
N GLY A 15 -13.65 15.67 -24.26
CA GLY A 15 -14.96 15.09 -24.56
C GLY A 15 -15.03 13.56 -24.63
N ARG A 16 -13.93 12.85 -24.36
CA ARG A 16 -13.93 11.39 -24.18
C ARG A 16 -13.74 11.06 -22.72
N THR A 17 -14.69 10.32 -22.14
CA THR A 17 -14.62 9.78 -20.79
C THR A 17 -14.30 8.29 -20.86
N VAL A 18 -13.36 7.82 -20.03
CA VAL A 18 -13.00 6.43 -19.91
C VAL A 18 -13.22 6.01 -18.46
N ARG A 19 -14.15 5.09 -18.22
CA ARG A 19 -14.35 4.48 -16.91
C ARG A 19 -13.18 3.58 -16.59
N ALA A 20 -12.46 3.91 -15.52
CA ALA A 20 -11.33 3.13 -15.06
C ALA A 20 -11.73 2.13 -13.97
N VAL A 21 -12.63 2.54 -13.08
CA VAL A 21 -13.16 1.74 -11.98
C VAL A 21 -14.68 1.90 -11.97
N ASP A 22 -15.40 0.81 -11.74
CA ASP A 22 -16.84 0.77 -11.80
C ASP A 22 -17.43 -0.05 -10.65
N GLU A 23 -18.23 0.62 -9.82
CA GLU A 23 -19.04 0.02 -8.76
C GLU A 23 -18.27 -0.94 -7.81
N ILE A 24 -17.18 -0.47 -7.22
CA ILE A 24 -16.42 -1.24 -6.23
C ILE A 24 -16.95 -0.94 -4.82
N ASP A 25 -17.33 -2.02 -4.11
CA ASP A 25 -17.75 -2.02 -2.72
C ASP A 25 -16.80 -2.87 -1.87
N PHE A 26 -16.23 -2.32 -0.81
CA PHE A 26 -15.51 -3.10 0.19
C PHE A 26 -15.47 -2.38 1.54
N GLN A 27 -15.25 -3.16 2.60
CA GLN A 27 -15.04 -2.66 3.96
C GLN A 27 -13.78 -3.27 4.54
N LEU A 28 -13.01 -2.46 5.27
CA LEU A 28 -11.81 -2.90 5.97
C LEU A 28 -11.86 -2.42 7.41
N GLU A 29 -11.90 -3.35 8.34
CA GLU A 29 -11.82 -3.06 9.77
C GLU A 29 -10.46 -2.46 10.14
N GLY A 30 -10.43 -1.71 11.25
CA GLY A 30 -9.19 -1.13 11.76
C GLY A 30 -8.13 -2.19 12.09
N GLY A 31 -6.90 -1.95 11.65
CA GLY A 31 -5.77 -2.86 11.88
C GLY A 31 -5.75 -4.13 11.03
N ARG A 32 -6.68 -4.27 10.07
CA ARG A 32 -6.71 -5.38 9.11
C ARG A 32 -6.02 -5.00 7.80
N SER A 33 -5.77 -6.04 6.95
CA SER A 33 -5.17 -5.85 5.65
C SER A 33 -6.07 -6.36 4.52
N VAL A 34 -6.08 -5.61 3.39
CA VAL A 34 -6.67 -6.04 2.13
C VAL A 34 -5.67 -5.90 1.00
N ALA A 35 -5.61 -6.87 0.11
CA ALA A 35 -4.84 -6.79 -1.12
C ALA A 35 -5.77 -6.66 -2.33
N LEU A 36 -5.42 -5.79 -3.27
CA LEU A 36 -6.07 -5.63 -4.56
C LEU A 36 -5.17 -6.22 -5.63
N ILE A 37 -5.63 -7.29 -6.30
CA ILE A 37 -4.88 -7.95 -7.37
C ILE A 37 -5.69 -7.96 -8.67
N GLY A 38 -5.03 -7.88 -9.81
CA GLY A 38 -5.69 -7.89 -11.11
C GLY A 38 -4.75 -7.46 -12.24
N PRO A 39 -5.22 -7.44 -13.49
CA PRO A 39 -4.41 -7.13 -14.66
C PRO A 39 -3.74 -5.75 -14.58
N SER A 40 -2.60 -5.59 -15.28
CA SER A 40 -1.93 -4.30 -15.40
C SER A 40 -2.84 -3.27 -16.05
N GLY A 41 -2.91 -2.07 -15.48
CA GLY A 41 -3.73 -0.98 -16.02
C GLY A 41 -5.24 -1.11 -15.79
N CYS A 42 -5.73 -2.09 -15.01
CA CYS A 42 -7.17 -2.22 -14.74
C CYS A 42 -7.74 -1.07 -13.89
N GLY A 43 -6.95 -0.41 -13.03
CA GLY A 43 -7.43 0.69 -12.20
C GLY A 43 -6.97 0.64 -10.73
N LYS A 44 -6.15 -0.33 -10.32
CA LYS A 44 -5.68 -0.51 -8.93
C LYS A 44 -5.07 0.75 -8.31
N THR A 45 -4.12 1.35 -9.00
CA THR A 45 -3.49 2.63 -8.57
C THR A 45 -4.51 3.76 -8.46
N SER A 46 -5.53 3.78 -9.33
CA SER A 46 -6.60 4.78 -9.26
C SER A 46 -7.43 4.62 -7.98
N ILE A 47 -7.74 3.38 -7.59
CA ILE A 47 -8.42 3.09 -6.32
C ILE A 47 -7.57 3.60 -5.14
N LEU A 48 -6.26 3.30 -5.12
CA LEU A 48 -5.36 3.80 -4.07
C LEU A 48 -5.31 5.32 -4.02
N PHE A 49 -5.24 6.00 -5.17
CA PHE A 49 -5.21 7.46 -5.20
C PHE A 49 -6.53 8.08 -4.74
N ALA A 50 -7.66 7.45 -5.02
CA ALA A 50 -8.95 7.89 -4.49
C ALA A 50 -9.02 7.69 -2.96
N LEU A 51 -8.56 6.55 -2.44
CA LEU A 51 -8.45 6.29 -0.99
C LEU A 51 -7.51 7.28 -0.29
N ALA A 52 -6.45 7.71 -0.96
CA ALA A 52 -5.52 8.74 -0.48
C ALA A 52 -6.10 10.17 -0.58
N GLY A 53 -7.26 10.36 -1.21
CA GLY A 53 -7.84 11.68 -1.47
C GLY A 53 -7.09 12.51 -2.52
N LEU A 54 -6.28 11.85 -3.36
CA LEU A 54 -5.47 12.51 -4.40
C LEU A 54 -6.23 12.73 -5.71
N ILE A 55 -7.26 11.92 -5.97
CA ILE A 55 -8.16 12.08 -7.11
C ILE A 55 -9.61 12.00 -6.63
N PRO A 56 -10.53 12.75 -7.26
CA PRO A 56 -11.94 12.67 -6.94
C PRO A 56 -12.56 11.38 -7.46
N LEU A 57 -13.66 10.96 -6.85
CA LEU A 57 -14.57 9.94 -7.38
C LEU A 57 -15.49 10.56 -8.43
N SER A 58 -15.90 9.77 -9.44
CA SER A 58 -16.99 10.14 -10.34
C SER A 58 -18.34 9.82 -9.72
N GLU A 59 -18.42 8.70 -9.00
CA GLU A 59 -19.61 8.25 -8.28
C GLU A 59 -19.21 7.50 -7.02
N GLY A 60 -20.12 7.34 -6.08
CA GLY A 60 -19.91 6.62 -4.83
C GLY A 60 -19.20 7.45 -3.75
N THR A 61 -18.76 6.77 -2.70
CA THR A 61 -18.13 7.42 -1.55
C THR A 61 -17.01 6.55 -0.96
N ILE A 62 -16.02 7.21 -0.37
CA ILE A 62 -15.01 6.58 0.49
C ILE A 62 -15.11 7.24 1.87
N ALA A 63 -15.14 6.43 2.93
CA ALA A 63 -15.05 6.91 4.32
C ALA A 63 -13.92 6.22 5.06
N ILE A 64 -13.16 6.98 5.86
CA ILE A 64 -12.12 6.49 6.76
C ILE A 64 -12.44 7.00 8.17
N GLY A 65 -12.61 6.09 9.14
CA GLY A 65 -13.01 6.45 10.49
C GLY A 65 -14.36 7.16 10.56
N GLY A 66 -15.30 6.81 9.66
CA GLY A 66 -16.63 7.42 9.56
C GLY A 66 -16.66 8.80 8.89
N SER A 67 -15.54 9.30 8.39
CA SER A 67 -15.47 10.61 7.70
C SER A 67 -15.18 10.43 6.23
N HIS A 68 -15.92 11.13 5.36
CA HIS A 68 -15.71 11.05 3.91
C HIS A 68 -14.34 11.60 3.49
N VAL A 69 -13.69 10.91 2.56
CA VAL A 69 -12.42 11.30 1.95
C VAL A 69 -12.68 12.23 0.77
N THR A 70 -12.37 13.51 0.93
CA THR A 70 -12.49 14.54 -0.12
C THR A 70 -11.17 15.21 -0.46
N ALA A 71 -10.13 14.96 0.34
CA ALA A 71 -8.78 15.50 0.20
C ALA A 71 -7.78 14.60 0.94
N PRO A 72 -6.46 14.73 0.71
CA PRO A 72 -5.44 14.01 1.45
C PRO A 72 -5.52 14.24 2.95
N ARG A 73 -5.34 13.16 3.72
CA ARG A 73 -5.47 13.13 5.19
C ARG A 73 -4.16 12.71 5.84
N ARG A 74 -3.85 13.30 7.00
CA ARG A 74 -2.58 13.04 7.72
C ARG A 74 -2.44 11.61 8.22
N GLU A 75 -3.55 10.98 8.58
CA GLU A 75 -3.62 9.60 9.04
C GLU A 75 -3.47 8.56 7.93
N VAL A 76 -3.42 8.99 6.67
CA VAL A 76 -3.24 8.11 5.50
C VAL A 76 -1.84 8.30 4.94
N ALA A 77 -1.03 7.26 4.98
CA ALA A 77 0.28 7.24 4.33
C ALA A 77 0.22 6.46 3.03
N LEU A 78 0.91 6.94 1.99
CA LEU A 78 1.00 6.30 0.69
C LEU A 78 2.46 5.99 0.35
N ILE A 79 2.74 4.72 0.06
CA ILE A 79 4.02 4.24 -0.49
C ILE A 79 3.81 3.95 -1.97
N LEU A 80 4.54 4.66 -2.82
CA LEU A 80 4.52 4.49 -4.27
C LEU A 80 5.54 3.43 -4.73
N GLN A 81 5.33 2.87 -5.90
CA GLN A 81 6.18 1.88 -6.54
C GLN A 81 7.67 2.24 -6.56
N ASN A 82 8.04 3.49 -6.75
CA ASN A 82 9.41 3.98 -6.79
C ASN A 82 9.89 4.65 -5.50
N ALA A 83 9.20 4.43 -4.36
CA ALA A 83 9.43 5.07 -3.06
C ALA A 83 9.34 6.61 -3.07
N GLY A 84 9.34 7.29 -4.21
CA GLY A 84 9.18 8.73 -4.37
C GLY A 84 10.18 9.54 -3.53
N LEU A 85 11.45 9.11 -3.45
CA LEU A 85 12.48 9.84 -2.71
C LEU A 85 12.92 11.07 -3.50
N LEU A 86 13.17 12.17 -2.79
CA LEU A 86 13.74 13.37 -3.36
C LEU A 86 15.26 13.19 -3.53
N PRO A 87 15.81 13.16 -4.76
CA PRO A 87 17.20 12.77 -4.99
C PRO A 87 18.22 13.75 -4.42
N TRP A 88 17.84 15.01 -4.19
CA TRP A 88 18.67 16.07 -3.59
C TRP A 88 18.56 16.15 -2.06
N LYS A 89 17.81 15.24 -1.44
CA LYS A 89 17.70 15.13 0.02
C LYS A 89 18.35 13.85 0.50
N THR A 90 19.01 13.94 1.67
CA THR A 90 19.59 12.75 2.32
C THR A 90 18.52 11.78 2.80
N VAL A 91 18.93 10.58 3.24
CA VAL A 91 18.06 9.60 3.89
C VAL A 91 17.29 10.23 5.05
N TRP A 92 18.01 10.93 5.94
CA TRP A 92 17.40 11.64 7.06
C TRP A 92 16.33 12.64 6.63
N GLN A 93 16.67 13.47 5.65
CA GLN A 93 15.76 14.51 5.15
C GLN A 93 14.54 13.92 4.43
N ASN A 94 14.71 12.82 3.69
CA ASN A 94 13.61 12.10 3.06
C ASN A 94 12.67 11.47 4.09
N ALA A 95 13.22 10.78 5.09
CA ALA A 95 12.44 10.13 6.14
C ALA A 95 11.63 11.13 6.98
N ASN A 96 12.18 12.32 7.22
CA ASN A 96 11.52 13.36 8.02
C ASN A 96 10.65 14.32 7.18
N LEU A 97 10.54 14.13 5.86
CA LEU A 97 9.86 15.07 4.98
C LEU A 97 8.40 15.30 5.35
N SER A 98 7.66 14.23 5.64
CA SER A 98 6.25 14.32 6.02
C SER A 98 6.07 15.08 7.34
N LEU A 99 6.93 14.85 8.33
CA LEU A 99 6.91 15.56 9.62
C LEU A 99 7.28 17.04 9.45
N LEU A 100 8.20 17.36 8.56
CA LEU A 100 8.56 18.74 8.25
C LEU A 100 7.38 19.49 7.63
N LEU A 101 6.68 18.87 6.68
CA LEU A 101 5.53 19.47 6.00
C LEU A 101 4.31 19.61 6.91
N SER A 102 4.13 18.71 7.90
CA SER A 102 3.05 18.78 8.88
C SER A 102 3.35 19.75 10.06
N GLY A 103 4.58 20.26 10.16
CA GLY A 103 5.02 21.13 11.25
C GLY A 103 5.36 20.39 12.56
N GLU A 104 5.43 19.06 12.54
CA GLU A 104 5.74 18.24 13.72
C GLU A 104 7.26 18.10 13.97
N TYR A 105 8.08 18.33 12.94
CA TYR A 105 9.54 18.33 13.09
C TYR A 105 10.01 19.64 13.76
N PRO A 106 11.01 19.64 14.71
CA PRO A 106 11.81 18.48 15.15
C PRO A 106 11.25 17.72 16.36
N HIS A 107 10.08 18.09 16.91
CA HIS A 107 9.49 17.46 18.10
C HIS A 107 9.28 15.94 17.92
N ARG A 108 8.94 15.51 16.71
CA ARG A 108 8.99 14.13 16.25
C ARG A 108 10.01 14.01 15.13
N ASN A 109 10.68 12.87 15.02
CA ASN A 109 11.58 12.57 13.93
C ASN A 109 11.65 11.05 13.66
N ALA A 110 12.11 10.69 12.47
CA ALA A 110 12.20 9.32 12.01
C ALA A 110 13.46 8.57 12.52
N GLY A 111 14.15 9.08 13.54
CA GLY A 111 15.44 8.54 13.98
C GLY A 111 15.38 7.08 14.42
N ALA A 112 14.46 6.75 15.33
CA ALA A 112 14.26 5.38 15.82
C ALA A 112 13.83 4.44 14.68
N ILE A 113 12.85 4.87 13.85
CA ILE A 113 12.38 4.10 12.69
C ILE A 113 13.52 3.80 11.71
N LEU A 114 14.43 4.76 11.48
CA LEU A 114 15.59 4.52 10.62
C LEU A 114 16.59 3.51 11.21
N GLU A 115 16.76 3.49 12.54
CA GLU A 115 17.56 2.46 13.23
C GLU A 115 16.91 1.08 13.08
N ASP A 116 15.62 0.96 13.36
CA ASP A 116 14.86 -0.30 13.26
C ASP A 116 14.86 -0.86 11.83
N LEU A 117 14.88 0.03 10.83
CA LEU A 117 14.98 -0.33 9.41
C LEU A 117 16.43 -0.60 8.95
N GLY A 118 17.42 -0.56 9.84
CA GLY A 118 18.83 -0.77 9.50
C GLY A 118 19.44 0.33 8.61
N LEU A 119 18.96 1.57 8.76
CA LEU A 119 19.41 2.75 8.00
C LEU A 119 20.16 3.77 8.87
N GLY A 120 20.45 3.42 10.12
CA GLY A 120 21.10 4.31 11.09
C GLY A 120 22.42 4.91 10.60
N GLU A 121 23.29 4.07 10.03
CA GLU A 121 24.62 4.49 9.54
C GLU A 121 24.61 5.27 8.22
N VAL A 122 23.49 5.24 7.49
CA VAL A 122 23.39 5.85 6.14
C VAL A 122 22.53 7.11 6.11
N LYS A 123 22.19 7.68 7.25
CA LYS A 123 21.30 8.86 7.39
C LYS A 123 21.76 10.08 6.58
N SER A 124 23.07 10.25 6.38
CA SER A 124 23.66 11.35 5.61
C SER A 124 23.79 11.09 4.13
N ARG A 125 23.59 9.85 3.66
CA ARG A 125 23.70 9.48 2.23
C ARG A 125 22.50 9.98 1.42
N PHE A 126 22.74 10.17 0.13
CA PHE A 126 21.72 10.51 -0.85
C PHE A 126 21.12 9.25 -1.51
N PRO A 127 19.91 9.32 -2.07
CA PRO A 127 19.28 8.18 -2.75
C PRO A 127 20.13 7.49 -3.81
N ALA A 128 20.97 8.25 -4.54
CA ALA A 128 21.86 7.69 -5.56
C ALA A 128 22.93 6.73 -5.00
N GLU A 129 23.22 6.79 -3.69
CA GLU A 129 24.22 5.97 -3.00
C GLU A 129 23.60 4.72 -2.33
N LEU A 130 22.30 4.49 -2.52
CA LEU A 130 21.55 3.44 -1.87
C LEU A 130 21.18 2.32 -2.85
N SER A 131 21.13 1.07 -2.32
CA SER A 131 20.47 -0.03 -3.03
C SER A 131 18.95 0.21 -3.13
N GLU A 132 18.26 -0.46 -4.06
CA GLU A 132 16.80 -0.36 -4.20
C GLU A 132 16.06 -0.76 -2.91
N GLY A 133 16.52 -1.83 -2.25
CA GLY A 133 15.96 -2.22 -0.95
C GLY A 133 16.15 -1.17 0.15
N MET A 134 17.27 -0.45 0.17
CA MET A 134 17.48 0.68 1.09
C MET A 134 16.55 1.85 0.75
N LYS A 135 16.40 2.20 -0.53
CA LYS A 135 15.45 3.25 -0.97
C LYS A 135 14.02 2.94 -0.53
N ARG A 136 13.58 1.67 -0.67
CA ARG A 136 12.28 1.21 -0.18
C ARG A 136 12.14 1.44 1.31
N ARG A 137 13.12 1.01 2.11
CA ARG A 137 13.11 1.21 3.56
C ARG A 137 13.08 2.69 3.97
N VAL A 138 13.72 3.58 3.23
CA VAL A 138 13.58 5.04 3.47
C VAL A 138 12.16 5.53 3.19
N GLY A 139 11.51 5.03 2.14
CA GLY A 139 10.09 5.32 1.85
C GLY A 139 9.16 4.84 2.97
N ILE A 140 9.41 3.65 3.51
CA ILE A 140 8.69 3.09 4.67
C ILE A 140 8.92 3.97 5.90
N ALA A 141 10.17 4.35 6.20
CA ALA A 141 10.49 5.24 7.32
C ALA A 141 9.71 6.56 7.23
N ARG A 142 9.66 7.17 6.05
CA ARG A 142 8.90 8.40 5.80
C ARG A 142 7.40 8.21 6.05
N ALA A 143 6.83 7.10 5.60
CA ALA A 143 5.42 6.80 5.79
C ALA A 143 5.09 6.58 7.28
N LEU A 144 5.88 5.75 7.99
CA LEU A 144 5.68 5.44 9.41
C LEU A 144 5.95 6.61 10.34
N SER A 145 6.80 7.57 9.93
CA SER A 145 7.17 8.71 10.79
C SER A 145 5.95 9.53 11.26
N THR A 146 4.88 9.55 10.48
CA THR A 146 3.62 10.24 10.82
C THR A 146 2.69 9.42 11.70
N ALA A 147 3.05 8.17 12.06
CA ALA A 147 2.20 7.20 12.77
C ALA A 147 0.80 7.08 12.13
N PRO A 148 0.72 6.66 10.85
CA PRO A 148 -0.54 6.60 10.14
C PRO A 148 -1.45 5.51 10.70
N SER A 149 -2.77 5.73 10.64
CA SER A 149 -3.76 4.68 10.92
C SER A 149 -4.10 3.86 9.67
N VAL A 150 -3.76 4.37 8.48
CA VAL A 150 -3.95 3.71 7.19
C VAL A 150 -2.67 3.79 6.38
N MET A 151 -2.21 2.64 5.90
CA MET A 151 -1.07 2.50 4.99
C MET A 151 -1.55 2.01 3.63
N LEU A 152 -1.32 2.78 2.60
CA LEU A 152 -1.62 2.46 1.21
C LEU A 152 -0.30 2.14 0.49
N MET A 153 -0.25 1.03 -0.25
CA MET A 153 0.95 0.59 -0.95
C MET A 153 0.66 0.27 -2.42
N ASP A 154 1.33 0.95 -3.33
CA ASP A 154 1.23 0.72 -4.77
C ASP A 154 2.44 -0.04 -5.27
N GLU A 155 2.29 -1.35 -5.52
CA GLU A 155 3.34 -2.25 -5.99
C GLU A 155 4.68 -2.08 -5.23
N PRO A 156 4.67 -2.15 -3.87
CA PRO A 156 5.82 -1.71 -3.07
C PRO A 156 7.07 -2.55 -3.28
N LEU A 157 6.94 -3.78 -3.79
CA LEU A 157 8.04 -4.74 -3.93
C LEU A 157 8.34 -5.11 -5.39
N ALA A 158 7.70 -4.45 -6.35
CA ALA A 158 8.01 -4.62 -7.76
C ALA A 158 9.50 -4.32 -8.03
N SER A 159 10.10 -5.09 -8.92
CA SER A 159 11.50 -4.95 -9.36
C SER A 159 12.58 -5.30 -8.30
N LEU A 160 12.21 -5.92 -7.19
CA LEU A 160 13.15 -6.48 -6.22
C LEU A 160 13.45 -7.95 -6.55
N ASP A 161 14.69 -8.37 -6.28
CA ASP A 161 15.02 -9.80 -6.29
C ASP A 161 14.28 -10.55 -5.17
N THR A 162 14.13 -11.86 -5.32
CA THR A 162 13.31 -12.71 -4.42
C THR A 162 13.72 -12.57 -2.97
N LEU A 163 15.01 -12.67 -2.62
CA LEU A 163 15.46 -12.61 -1.24
C LEU A 163 15.25 -11.23 -0.60
N THR A 164 15.46 -10.17 -1.37
CA THR A 164 15.19 -8.79 -0.88
C THR A 164 13.71 -8.57 -0.69
N ARG A 165 12.86 -9.09 -1.60
CA ARG A 165 11.41 -9.02 -1.52
C ARG A 165 10.91 -9.69 -0.24
N GLU A 166 11.28 -10.93 0.02
CA GLU A 166 10.88 -11.67 1.22
C GLU A 166 11.26 -10.94 2.51
N ARG A 167 12.50 -10.43 2.60
CA ARG A 167 12.96 -9.65 3.76
C ARG A 167 12.12 -8.39 4.00
N ILE A 168 11.70 -7.71 2.94
CA ILE A 168 10.86 -6.52 3.05
C ILE A 168 9.42 -6.91 3.40
N GLN A 169 8.90 -8.02 2.88
CA GLN A 169 7.59 -8.55 3.28
C GLN A 169 7.56 -8.90 4.78
N ASP A 170 8.57 -9.59 5.29
CA ASP A 170 8.71 -9.92 6.71
C ASP A 170 8.77 -8.67 7.58
N LEU A 171 9.52 -7.66 7.10
CA LEU A 171 9.57 -6.34 7.73
C LEU A 171 8.18 -5.68 7.78
N PHE A 172 7.42 -5.70 6.67
CA PHE A 172 6.06 -5.15 6.65
C PHE A 172 5.13 -5.87 7.61
N LEU A 173 5.17 -7.20 7.70
CA LEU A 173 4.38 -7.96 8.67
C LEU A 173 4.74 -7.58 10.10
N THR A 174 6.02 -7.42 10.40
CA THR A 174 6.49 -7.02 11.73
C THR A 174 5.97 -5.63 12.09
N LEU A 175 6.15 -4.66 11.20
CA LEU A 175 5.69 -3.28 11.38
C LEU A 175 4.16 -3.18 11.47
N TRP A 176 3.44 -3.97 10.67
CA TRP A 176 1.98 -4.02 10.73
C TRP A 176 1.47 -4.54 12.07
N LYS A 177 2.08 -5.60 12.60
CA LYS A 177 1.75 -6.13 13.92
C LYS A 177 2.04 -5.14 15.05
N GLU A 178 3.15 -4.42 14.95
CA GLU A 178 3.60 -3.45 15.97
C GLU A 178 2.74 -2.19 15.97
N HIS A 179 2.52 -1.61 14.78
CA HIS A 179 1.86 -0.31 14.65
C HIS A 179 0.34 -0.39 14.46
N ARG A 180 -0.21 -1.57 14.14
CA ARG A 180 -1.66 -1.81 14.02
C ARG A 180 -2.39 -0.89 13.03
N PHE A 181 -1.73 -0.40 12.00
CA PHE A 181 -2.40 0.36 10.93
C PHE A 181 -3.25 -0.57 10.03
N SER A 182 -4.29 -0.03 9.41
CA SER A 182 -5.00 -0.71 8.32
C SER A 182 -4.14 -0.68 7.07
N LEU A 183 -3.98 -1.83 6.40
CA LEU A 183 -3.12 -1.97 5.21
C LEU A 183 -3.96 -2.20 3.97
N ILE A 184 -3.76 -1.40 2.94
CA ILE A 184 -4.28 -1.65 1.59
C ILE A 184 -3.10 -1.76 0.64
N LEU A 185 -2.93 -2.95 0.08
CA LEU A 185 -1.85 -3.29 -0.85
C LEU A 185 -2.40 -3.45 -2.26
N VAL A 186 -1.80 -2.79 -3.23
CA VAL A 186 -1.99 -3.08 -4.65
C VAL A 186 -0.78 -3.81 -5.17
N THR A 187 -1.00 -4.94 -5.80
CA THR A 187 0.06 -5.74 -6.40
C THR A 187 -0.45 -6.54 -7.61
N HIS A 188 0.46 -7.01 -8.44
CA HIS A 188 0.20 -8.03 -9.48
C HIS A 188 0.83 -9.39 -9.10
N ASP A 189 1.53 -9.47 -7.97
CA ASP A 189 2.18 -10.67 -7.45
C ASP A 189 1.21 -11.42 -6.52
N ILE A 190 0.85 -12.65 -6.93
CA ILE A 190 -0.09 -13.51 -6.21
C ILE A 190 0.45 -13.88 -4.81
N GLU A 191 1.75 -14.16 -4.72
CA GLU A 191 2.37 -14.57 -3.46
C GLU A 191 2.46 -13.40 -2.49
N GLU A 192 2.73 -12.17 -2.99
CA GLU A 192 2.69 -10.96 -2.18
C GLU A 192 1.27 -10.69 -1.63
N ALA A 193 0.24 -10.81 -2.47
CA ALA A 193 -1.15 -10.66 -2.05
C ALA A 193 -1.53 -11.70 -0.99
N ALA A 194 -1.15 -12.98 -1.20
CA ALA A 194 -1.40 -14.06 -0.25
C ALA A 194 -0.65 -13.87 1.07
N PHE A 195 0.56 -13.31 1.05
CA PHE A 195 1.39 -13.15 2.23
C PHE A 195 0.99 -11.97 3.12
N LEU A 196 0.45 -10.89 2.53
CA LEU A 196 0.15 -9.64 3.25
C LEU A 196 -1.35 -9.35 3.40
N GLY A 197 -2.22 -9.93 2.55
CA GLY A 197 -3.66 -9.66 2.53
C GLY A 197 -4.45 -10.66 3.35
N GLN A 198 -5.19 -10.20 4.37
CA GLN A 198 -6.19 -11.03 5.07
C GLN A 198 -7.46 -11.21 4.25
N GLU A 199 -7.75 -10.25 3.40
CA GLU A 199 -8.77 -10.33 2.37
C GLU A 199 -8.14 -9.90 1.05
N ILE A 200 -8.44 -10.61 -0.04
CA ILE A 200 -7.84 -10.35 -1.33
C ILE A 200 -8.95 -10.16 -2.36
N LEU A 201 -9.03 -8.95 -2.91
CA LEU A 201 -9.99 -8.57 -3.93
C LEU A 201 -9.36 -8.76 -5.31
N VAL A 202 -9.89 -9.71 -6.07
CA VAL A 202 -9.47 -9.98 -7.44
C VAL A 202 -10.29 -9.09 -8.37
N LEU A 203 -9.61 -8.25 -9.16
CA LEU A 203 -10.24 -7.28 -10.04
C LEU A 203 -10.29 -7.76 -11.49
N THR A 204 -11.34 -7.33 -12.20
CA THR A 204 -11.47 -7.52 -13.65
C THR A 204 -10.49 -6.63 -14.44
N GLU A 205 -10.44 -6.82 -15.77
CA GLU A 205 -9.93 -5.80 -16.69
C GLU A 205 -10.77 -4.52 -16.60
N ARG A 206 -10.27 -3.46 -17.26
CA ARG A 206 -10.93 -2.16 -17.25
C ARG A 206 -12.32 -2.19 -17.94
N PRO A 207 -13.36 -1.62 -17.33
CA PRO A 207 -13.37 -0.99 -16.01
C PRO A 207 -13.22 -2.01 -14.89
N ALA A 208 -12.39 -1.68 -13.87
CA ALA A 208 -12.16 -2.57 -12.74
C ALA A 208 -13.43 -2.74 -11.92
N GLN A 209 -13.82 -3.99 -11.71
CA GLN A 209 -14.86 -4.44 -10.78
C GLN A 209 -14.31 -5.58 -9.93
N ILE A 210 -14.92 -5.88 -8.80
CA ILE A 210 -14.53 -7.05 -8.01
C ILE A 210 -15.06 -8.31 -8.70
N LYS A 211 -14.13 -9.15 -9.20
CA LYS A 211 -14.42 -10.44 -9.83
C LYS A 211 -14.61 -11.54 -8.78
N ALA A 212 -13.78 -11.52 -7.74
CA ALA A 212 -13.82 -12.48 -6.64
C ALA A 212 -13.18 -11.88 -5.38
N THR A 213 -13.59 -12.40 -4.23
CA THR A 213 -12.98 -12.12 -2.94
C THR A 213 -12.45 -13.42 -2.33
N VAL A 214 -11.17 -13.43 -1.96
CA VAL A 214 -10.53 -14.58 -1.30
C VAL A 214 -10.22 -14.20 0.14
N SER A 215 -10.80 -14.94 1.10
CA SER A 215 -10.50 -14.76 2.53
C SER A 215 -9.24 -15.51 2.92
N ASN A 216 -8.37 -14.87 3.68
CA ASN A 216 -7.07 -15.39 4.11
C ASN A 216 -6.79 -15.01 5.57
N PRO A 217 -7.57 -15.56 6.52
CA PRO A 217 -7.54 -15.14 7.93
C PRO A 217 -6.25 -15.53 8.67
N GLU A 218 -5.47 -16.46 8.13
CA GLU A 218 -4.26 -17.00 8.78
C GLU A 218 -3.00 -16.16 8.54
N VAL A 219 -3.09 -15.09 7.76
CA VAL A 219 -1.99 -14.13 7.55
C VAL A 219 -1.49 -13.56 8.87
N GLY A 220 -0.18 -13.52 9.02
CA GLY A 220 0.46 -12.89 10.17
C GLY A 220 1.73 -13.58 10.63
N PRO A 221 1.81 -14.91 10.84
CA PRO A 221 3.08 -15.57 11.16
C PRO A 221 4.13 -15.36 10.08
N LEU A 222 5.41 -15.20 10.46
CA LEU A 222 6.50 -15.05 9.48
C LEU A 222 6.78 -16.35 8.70
N ASP A 223 6.47 -17.49 9.29
CA ASP A 223 6.54 -18.83 8.70
C ASP A 223 5.29 -19.18 7.86
N PHE A 224 4.36 -18.24 7.68
CA PHE A 224 3.12 -18.45 6.93
C PHE A 224 3.37 -18.98 5.50
N ARG A 225 4.49 -18.59 4.85
CA ARG A 225 4.87 -19.10 3.52
C ARG A 225 5.07 -20.62 3.48
N GLU A 226 5.42 -21.23 4.62
CA GLU A 226 5.64 -22.67 4.77
C GLU A 226 4.36 -23.45 5.08
N CYS A 227 3.26 -22.73 5.38
CA CYS A 227 1.98 -23.33 5.75
C CYS A 227 1.16 -23.77 4.52
N GLU A 228 0.38 -24.84 4.66
CA GLU A 228 -0.56 -25.33 3.65
C GLU A 228 -1.62 -24.24 3.29
N ALA A 229 -2.04 -23.43 4.27
CA ALA A 229 -2.97 -22.33 4.08
C ALA A 229 -2.47 -21.30 3.07
N PHE A 230 -1.16 -20.99 3.06
CA PHE A 230 -0.56 -20.10 2.06
C PHE A 230 -0.70 -20.66 0.66
N GLN A 231 -0.33 -21.93 0.45
CA GLN A 231 -0.44 -22.59 -0.87
C GLN A 231 -1.90 -22.68 -1.34
N THR A 232 -2.81 -22.96 -0.41
CA THR A 232 -4.25 -22.97 -0.68
C THR A 232 -4.73 -21.60 -1.19
N THR A 233 -4.32 -20.52 -0.52
CA THR A 233 -4.66 -19.15 -0.91
C THR A 233 -4.06 -18.80 -2.28
N VAL A 234 -2.79 -19.13 -2.52
CA VAL A 234 -2.12 -18.91 -3.82
C VAL A 234 -2.86 -19.63 -4.95
N ASN A 235 -3.28 -20.89 -4.75
CA ASN A 235 -4.01 -21.65 -5.75
C ASN A 235 -5.40 -21.06 -6.01
N ALA A 236 -6.14 -20.66 -4.96
CA ALA A 236 -7.43 -19.99 -5.09
C ALA A 236 -7.33 -18.68 -5.89
N LEU A 237 -6.27 -17.90 -5.67
CA LEU A 237 -6.01 -16.67 -6.42
C LEU A 237 -5.69 -16.93 -7.89
N ARG A 238 -4.90 -17.96 -8.21
CA ARG A 238 -4.62 -18.36 -9.61
C ARG A 238 -5.91 -18.72 -10.32
N GLU A 239 -6.74 -19.58 -9.74
CA GLU A 239 -8.03 -19.94 -10.31
C GLU A 239 -8.96 -18.71 -10.50
N ALA A 240 -9.00 -17.79 -9.53
CA ALA A 240 -9.82 -16.60 -9.63
C ALA A 240 -9.36 -15.63 -10.73
N LEU A 241 -8.05 -15.57 -11.02
CA LEU A 241 -7.50 -14.73 -12.07
C LEU A 241 -7.71 -15.34 -13.48
N GLU A 242 -7.65 -16.68 -13.61
CA GLU A 242 -7.80 -17.38 -14.90
C GLU A 242 -9.25 -17.46 -15.40
N ARG A 243 -10.24 -17.49 -14.53
CA ARG A 243 -11.68 -17.48 -14.87
C ARG A 243 -12.16 -16.14 -15.35
#